data_ade6875a8036bcd0c6e0254c509dce74
#
_entry.id   ade6875a8036bcd0c6e0254c509dce74
#
_cell.length_a   1.000
_cell.length_b   1.000
_cell.length_c   1.000
_cell.angle_alpha   90.00
_cell.angle_beta   90.00
_cell.angle_gamma   90.00
#
_symmetry.space_group_name_H-M   'P 1'
#
loop_
_entity.id
_entity.type
_entity.pdbx_description
1 polymer ?
#
loop_
_entity_poly.entity_id
_entity_poly.type
_entity_poly.pdbx_seq_one_letter_code
_entity_poly.pdbx_strand_id
1 'polypeptide(L)'
;MSNYILAGVGTIEAFTQSSTQPTKIFTSKTLQESGISISVTAEDIRGGLSNPLLGRYFHDSILEANITDALFNLQYLALNVGGEVVIGGSSLVTETVTAGSGTLTVQGTPVAFGAAGTVGWYTPAGQEDWAPLTFEGKVATASVTSGTDYCVRYNANDAGIQEFVVPSAIIPSEVHLVMTYPLFAGGTSPEAISTSSQVGELIVDIPRFQFAGNVELSLTSSGAATSNLSGSALASYTTANCNDMGTYGTVKQKIYGGNWYDDLTTIAVDGGNFSIANGATKKLKVIGIFKNGTGVLDNSKLTFTSSASSTASVSNAGVVTGAATGSANITIIVTDKTSVATMVGVTVTA
;
A
#
# COMPACT_ATOMS: atom_id res chain seq x y z
N MET A 1 -12.99 13.17 -18.88
CA MET A 1 -13.06 12.39 -17.61
C MET A 1 -14.38 12.72 -16.93
N SER A 2 -15.16 11.72 -16.57
CA SER A 2 -16.40 11.94 -15.83
C SER A 2 -16.11 12.31 -14.39
N ASN A 3 -17.01 13.06 -13.75
CA ASN A 3 -16.90 13.39 -12.33
C ASN A 3 -17.40 12.20 -11.52
N TYR A 4 -16.61 11.79 -10.53
CA TYR A 4 -16.93 10.69 -9.63
C TYR A 4 -16.89 11.17 -8.18
N ILE A 5 -17.61 10.48 -7.33
CA ILE A 5 -17.61 10.71 -5.89
C ILE A 5 -16.76 9.59 -5.27
N LEU A 6 -15.74 9.98 -4.50
CA LEU A 6 -14.96 9.07 -3.67
C LEU A 6 -15.65 9.01 -2.31
N ALA A 7 -16.11 7.83 -1.90
CA ALA A 7 -16.79 7.65 -0.63
C ALA A 7 -16.46 6.29 -0.01
N GLY A 8 -16.41 6.26 1.32
CA GLY A 8 -16.02 5.07 2.09
C GLY A 8 -14.52 5.00 2.35
N VAL A 9 -14.14 4.01 3.14
CA VAL A 9 -12.76 3.83 3.65
C VAL A 9 -11.91 2.88 2.82
N GLY A 10 -12.52 2.17 1.87
CA GLY A 10 -11.82 1.26 0.96
C GLY A 10 -11.28 0.00 1.61
N THR A 11 -10.31 -0.60 0.93
CA THR A 11 -9.57 -1.79 1.37
C THR A 11 -8.08 -1.55 1.23
N ILE A 12 -7.29 -2.23 2.06
CA ILE A 12 -5.83 -2.15 2.04
C ILE A 12 -5.25 -3.55 1.97
N GLU A 13 -4.24 -3.69 1.13
CA GLU A 13 -3.47 -4.92 0.98
C GLU A 13 -1.98 -4.58 1.09
N ALA A 14 -1.24 -5.39 1.84
CA ALA A 14 0.21 -5.30 1.93
C ALA A 14 0.86 -6.57 1.42
N PHE A 15 1.96 -6.41 0.71
CA PHE A 15 2.73 -7.49 0.13
C PHE A 15 4.21 -7.38 0.52
N THR A 16 4.91 -8.52 0.53
CA THR A 16 6.35 -8.55 0.74
C THR A 16 7.10 -7.87 -0.40
N GLN A 17 8.26 -7.30 -0.09
CA GLN A 17 9.21 -6.80 -1.09
C GLN A 17 9.90 -8.00 -1.78
N SER A 18 9.38 -8.42 -2.92
CA SER A 18 9.98 -9.48 -3.73
C SER A 18 9.93 -9.11 -5.20
N SER A 19 11.07 -9.23 -5.87
CA SER A 19 11.18 -8.97 -7.31
C SER A 19 10.63 -10.12 -8.17
N THR A 20 10.47 -11.31 -7.60
CA THR A 20 10.06 -12.51 -8.34
C THR A 20 8.64 -12.96 -8.02
N GLN A 21 8.26 -12.98 -6.73
CA GLN A 21 6.94 -13.39 -6.29
C GLN A 21 6.57 -12.71 -4.97
N PRO A 22 5.88 -11.55 -5.02
CA PRO A 22 5.39 -10.90 -3.80
C PRO A 22 4.33 -11.78 -3.14
N THR A 23 4.45 -11.96 -1.83
CA THR A 23 3.48 -12.69 -1.02
C THR A 23 2.60 -11.70 -0.28
N LYS A 24 1.31 -11.94 -0.26
CA LYS A 24 0.38 -11.10 0.51
C LYS A 24 0.61 -11.33 2.00
N ILE A 25 0.84 -10.24 2.73
CA ILE A 25 1.04 -10.24 4.17
C ILE A 25 -0.31 -10.12 4.87
N PHE A 26 -1.12 -9.11 4.48
CA PHE A 26 -2.47 -8.95 5.02
C PHE A 26 -3.40 -8.25 4.03
N THR A 27 -4.71 -8.37 4.30
CA THR A 27 -5.78 -7.59 3.70
C THR A 27 -6.67 -7.08 4.81
N SER A 28 -6.96 -5.78 4.85
CA SER A 28 -8.00 -5.22 5.70
C SER A 28 -9.16 -4.67 4.89
N LYS A 29 -10.38 -5.02 5.35
CA LYS A 29 -11.66 -4.54 4.82
C LYS A 29 -12.52 -3.90 5.92
N THR A 30 -12.00 -3.80 7.13
CA THR A 30 -12.68 -3.35 8.34
C THR A 30 -12.18 -1.99 8.80
N LEU A 31 -11.72 -1.19 7.84
CA LEU A 31 -11.18 0.14 8.10
C LEU A 31 -12.27 1.08 8.63
N GLN A 32 -11.90 1.90 9.60
CA GLN A 32 -12.68 3.05 10.06
C GLN A 32 -12.23 4.33 9.38
N GLU A 33 -10.93 4.44 9.14
CA GLU A 33 -10.31 5.57 8.46
C GLU A 33 -9.15 5.09 7.59
N SER A 34 -9.03 5.68 6.42
CA SER A 34 -7.86 5.49 5.57
C SER A 34 -7.65 6.75 4.74
N GLY A 35 -6.42 7.21 4.68
CA GLY A 35 -6.07 8.43 3.96
C GLY A 35 -4.64 8.41 3.47
N ILE A 36 -4.40 9.18 2.42
CA ILE A 36 -3.07 9.51 1.92
C ILE A 36 -2.87 11.02 2.00
N SER A 37 -1.67 11.43 2.35
CA SER A 37 -1.22 12.82 2.34
C SER A 37 -0.03 12.96 1.41
N ILE A 38 -0.10 13.90 0.49
CA ILE A 38 1.02 14.27 -0.38
C ILE A 38 1.37 15.70 -0.05
N SER A 39 2.58 15.95 0.40
CA SER A 39 3.05 17.27 0.77
C SER A 39 4.41 17.59 0.18
N VAL A 40 4.70 18.87 0.05
CA VAL A 40 5.99 19.39 -0.39
C VAL A 40 6.26 20.69 0.35
N THR A 41 7.48 20.89 0.78
CA THR A 41 7.92 22.15 1.37
C THR A 41 8.29 23.14 0.28
N ALA A 42 7.85 24.38 0.41
CA ALA A 42 8.17 25.46 -0.51
C ALA A 42 8.85 26.62 0.22
N GLU A 43 9.99 27.07 -0.28
CA GLU A 43 10.68 28.26 0.19
C GLU A 43 10.57 29.40 -0.81
N ASP A 44 10.18 30.57 -0.33
CA ASP A 44 10.07 31.78 -1.14
C ASP A 44 11.44 32.46 -1.32
N ILE A 45 11.89 32.61 -2.54
CA ILE A 45 13.09 33.40 -2.88
C ILE A 45 12.66 34.81 -3.13
N ARG A 46 13.10 35.75 -2.28
CA ARG A 46 12.77 37.16 -2.34
C ARG A 46 14.04 38.02 -2.47
N GLY A 47 13.93 39.18 -3.12
CA GLY A 47 15.09 40.05 -3.25
C GLY A 47 14.78 41.34 -4.06
N GLY A 48 15.72 42.27 -4.08
CA GLY A 48 15.59 43.55 -4.74
C GLY A 48 14.89 44.66 -3.90
N LEU A 49 14.73 45.82 -4.47
CA LEU A 49 14.04 46.97 -3.83
C LEU A 49 12.56 46.58 -3.62
N SER A 50 12.04 46.73 -2.40
CA SER A 50 10.71 46.31 -1.96
C SER A 50 10.52 44.80 -1.76
N ASN A 51 11.60 44.00 -1.81
CA ASN A 51 11.62 42.56 -1.49
C ASN A 51 10.53 41.71 -2.21
N PRO A 52 10.32 41.87 -3.54
CA PRO A 52 9.35 41.09 -4.26
C PRO A 52 9.68 39.60 -4.25
N LEU A 53 8.65 38.77 -4.44
CA LEU A 53 8.83 37.31 -4.64
C LEU A 53 9.45 37.09 -6.03
N LEU A 54 10.66 36.54 -6.07
CA LEU A 54 11.39 36.26 -7.30
C LEU A 54 11.18 34.81 -7.80
N GLY A 55 10.88 33.89 -6.88
CA GLY A 55 10.65 32.50 -7.21
C GLY A 55 10.31 31.67 -5.96
N ARG A 56 10.02 30.39 -6.17
CA ARG A 56 9.84 29.38 -5.13
C ARG A 56 10.73 28.19 -5.39
N TYR A 57 11.36 27.69 -4.36
CA TYR A 57 12.11 26.44 -4.36
C TYR A 57 11.29 25.38 -3.62
N PHE A 58 11.07 24.23 -4.28
CA PHE A 58 10.32 23.12 -3.72
C PHE A 58 11.27 22.00 -3.34
N HIS A 59 11.14 21.47 -2.12
CA HIS A 59 11.94 20.39 -1.58
C HIS A 59 11.13 19.55 -0.59
N ASP A 60 11.70 18.43 -0.10
CA ASP A 60 11.12 17.54 0.90
C ASP A 60 9.69 17.07 0.55
N SER A 61 9.55 16.50 -0.65
CA SER A 61 8.29 15.84 -1.03
C SER A 61 8.08 14.58 -0.21
N ILE A 62 6.89 14.40 0.35
CA ILE A 62 6.53 13.27 1.19
C ILE A 62 5.17 12.74 0.72
N LEU A 63 5.03 11.41 0.67
CA LEU A 63 3.76 10.71 0.56
C LEU A 63 3.60 9.84 1.80
N GLU A 64 2.56 10.10 2.57
CA GLU A 64 2.23 9.39 3.79
C GLU A 64 0.88 8.70 3.67
N ALA A 65 0.72 7.59 4.39
CA ALA A 65 -0.57 6.92 4.57
C ALA A 65 -0.87 6.75 6.06
N ASN A 66 -2.13 7.03 6.43
CA ASN A 66 -2.67 6.84 7.76
C ASN A 66 -3.92 5.97 7.67
N ILE A 67 -3.96 4.94 8.49
CA ILE A 67 -4.95 3.88 8.42
C ILE A 67 -5.39 3.55 9.85
N THR A 68 -6.70 3.48 10.08
CA THR A 68 -7.28 3.00 11.33
C THR A 68 -8.19 1.81 11.02
N ASP A 69 -7.87 0.66 11.61
CA ASP A 69 -8.66 -0.56 11.48
C ASP A 69 -9.48 -0.80 12.76
N ALA A 70 -10.74 -1.19 12.59
CA ALA A 70 -11.63 -1.55 13.69
C ALA A 70 -11.24 -2.85 14.38
N LEU A 71 -10.49 -3.71 13.70
CA LEU A 71 -10.09 -5.01 14.21
C LEU A 71 -8.61 -5.01 14.61
N PHE A 72 -8.34 -5.63 15.76
CA PHE A 72 -6.99 -5.89 16.19
C PHE A 72 -6.34 -6.96 15.30
N ASN A 73 -5.11 -6.68 14.83
CA ASN A 73 -4.31 -7.61 14.05
C ASN A 73 -2.86 -7.59 14.56
N LEU A 74 -2.39 -8.73 15.06
CA LEU A 74 -1.03 -8.88 15.57
C LEU A 74 0.04 -8.59 14.50
N GLN A 75 -0.28 -8.89 13.22
CA GLN A 75 0.60 -8.62 12.10
C GLN A 75 0.92 -7.12 11.93
N TYR A 76 -0.04 -6.23 12.26
CA TYR A 76 0.20 -4.79 12.20
C TYR A 76 1.26 -4.33 13.20
N LEU A 77 1.20 -4.89 14.44
CA LEU A 77 2.20 -4.61 15.46
C LEU A 77 3.57 -5.12 15.03
N ALA A 78 3.62 -6.37 14.54
CA ALA A 78 4.86 -6.99 14.09
C ALA A 78 5.53 -6.17 12.97
N LEU A 79 4.77 -5.72 11.96
CA LEU A 79 5.29 -4.92 10.86
C LEU A 79 5.84 -3.56 11.34
N ASN A 80 5.17 -2.91 12.31
CA ASN A 80 5.64 -1.65 12.86
C ASN A 80 6.97 -1.78 13.63
N VAL A 81 7.22 -2.91 14.28
CA VAL A 81 8.48 -3.15 14.99
C VAL A 81 9.54 -3.87 14.14
N GLY A 82 9.17 -4.31 12.93
CA GLY A 82 10.06 -5.07 12.04
C GLY A 82 10.21 -6.53 12.43
N GLY A 83 9.21 -7.07 13.14
CA GLY A 83 9.15 -8.48 13.55
C GLY A 83 8.34 -9.33 12.57
N GLU A 84 8.47 -10.64 12.74
CA GLU A 84 7.64 -11.64 12.06
C GLU A 84 6.74 -12.33 13.08
N VAL A 85 5.48 -12.60 12.69
CA VAL A 85 4.56 -13.38 13.52
C VAL A 85 4.87 -14.86 13.34
N VAL A 86 5.22 -15.51 14.44
CA VAL A 86 5.49 -16.96 14.51
C VAL A 86 4.26 -17.65 15.08
N ILE A 87 3.85 -18.75 14.45
CA ILE A 87 2.74 -19.59 14.91
C ILE A 87 3.29 -20.70 15.77
N GLY A 88 2.73 -20.86 16.95
CA GLY A 88 3.22 -21.75 18.00
C GLY A 88 4.04 -20.98 19.02
N GLY A 89 4.09 -21.46 20.22
CA GLY A 89 4.79 -20.80 21.31
C GLY A 89 4.38 -21.38 22.63
N SER A 90 4.67 -20.67 23.71
CA SER A 90 4.26 -21.08 25.05
C SER A 90 3.54 -19.95 25.76
N SER A 91 2.57 -20.30 26.61
CA SER A 91 1.86 -19.35 27.45
C SER A 91 1.64 -19.87 28.85
N LEU A 92 1.36 -18.96 29.77
CA LEU A 92 0.90 -19.32 31.09
C LEU A 92 -0.54 -19.83 31.03
N VAL A 93 -0.70 -21.11 31.26
CA VAL A 93 -2.00 -21.77 31.38
C VAL A 93 -2.35 -22.01 32.84
N THR A 94 -3.64 -22.03 33.16
CA THR A 94 -4.15 -22.42 34.47
C THR A 94 -5.16 -23.53 34.28
N GLU A 95 -4.96 -24.66 34.95
CA GLU A 95 -5.90 -25.77 34.95
C GLU A 95 -6.22 -26.24 36.35
N THR A 96 -7.38 -26.85 36.49
CA THR A 96 -7.76 -27.51 37.75
C THR A 96 -7.33 -28.98 37.70
N VAL A 97 -6.55 -29.40 38.69
CA VAL A 97 -5.97 -30.72 38.79
C VAL A 97 -6.35 -31.37 40.11
N THR A 98 -6.92 -32.56 40.09
CA THR A 98 -7.14 -33.33 41.29
C THR A 98 -5.83 -33.97 41.75
N ALA A 99 -5.41 -33.69 42.99
CA ALA A 99 -4.15 -34.13 43.53
C ALA A 99 -4.07 -35.64 43.69
N GLY A 100 -2.95 -36.23 43.29
CA GLY A 100 -2.55 -37.57 43.68
C GLY A 100 -1.93 -37.61 45.08
N SER A 101 -1.24 -38.70 45.42
CA SER A 101 -0.53 -38.81 46.70
C SER A 101 0.76 -37.99 46.65
N GLY A 102 0.69 -36.71 47.05
CA GLY A 102 1.80 -35.80 47.07
C GLY A 102 2.24 -35.31 45.67
N THR A 103 1.38 -35.42 44.64
CA THR A 103 1.70 -35.08 43.25
C THR A 103 0.54 -34.35 42.58
N LEU A 104 0.91 -33.43 41.67
CA LEU A 104 0.00 -32.76 40.73
C LEU A 104 0.43 -33.14 39.31
N THR A 105 -0.47 -33.72 38.52
CA THR A 105 -0.21 -34.13 37.12
C THR A 105 -1.03 -33.28 36.18
N VAL A 106 -0.36 -32.46 35.38
CA VAL A 106 -0.99 -31.52 34.44
C VAL A 106 -1.22 -32.20 33.07
N GLN A 107 -2.21 -31.71 32.32
CA GLN A 107 -2.54 -32.21 30.99
C GLN A 107 -1.60 -31.67 29.92
N GLY A 108 -1.28 -30.37 29.98
CA GLY A 108 -0.34 -29.74 29.09
C GLY A 108 1.10 -30.25 29.26
N THR A 109 1.99 -29.84 28.40
CA THR A 109 3.43 -30.14 28.52
C THR A 109 4.14 -28.89 29.06
N PRO A 110 4.59 -28.93 30.33
CA PRO A 110 5.34 -27.80 30.91
C PRO A 110 6.61 -27.51 30.12
N VAL A 111 6.86 -26.25 29.90
CA VAL A 111 8.09 -25.74 29.25
C VAL A 111 8.74 -24.69 30.16
N ALA A 112 9.99 -24.40 29.88
CA ALA A 112 10.76 -23.47 30.68
C ALA A 112 10.10 -22.08 30.74
N PHE A 113 10.08 -21.50 31.93
CA PHE A 113 9.68 -20.11 32.15
C PHE A 113 10.95 -19.26 32.30
N GLY A 114 11.44 -18.77 31.18
CA GLY A 114 12.71 -18.09 31.13
C GLY A 114 13.87 -18.96 31.62
N ALA A 115 14.78 -18.38 32.41
CA ALA A 115 15.92 -19.07 32.97
C ALA A 115 15.58 -19.97 34.17
N ALA A 116 14.35 -19.92 34.68
CA ALA A 116 13.94 -20.66 35.89
C ALA A 116 13.66 -22.16 35.64
N GLY A 117 13.67 -22.60 34.38
CA GLY A 117 13.31 -23.97 34.01
C GLY A 117 11.80 -24.23 33.98
N THR A 118 11.39 -25.49 34.09
CA THR A 118 9.98 -25.92 34.10
C THR A 118 9.33 -25.71 35.46
N VAL A 119 8.97 -24.47 35.75
CA VAL A 119 8.35 -24.06 37.02
C VAL A 119 6.88 -23.68 36.84
N GLY A 120 6.17 -23.70 37.93
CA GLY A 120 4.79 -23.26 38.01
C GLY A 120 4.39 -22.90 39.43
N TRP A 121 3.11 -22.71 39.64
CA TRP A 121 2.52 -22.36 40.92
C TRP A 121 1.21 -23.13 41.13
N TYR A 122 0.87 -23.41 42.36
CA TYR A 122 -0.37 -24.08 42.69
C TYR A 122 -1.04 -23.45 43.92
N THR A 123 -2.35 -23.55 43.97
CA THR A 123 -3.17 -23.16 45.12
C THR A 123 -4.39 -24.09 45.23
N PRO A 124 -4.93 -24.40 46.45
CA PRO A 124 -6.18 -25.08 46.52
C PRO A 124 -7.30 -24.37 45.78
N ALA A 125 -8.18 -25.09 45.08
CA ALA A 125 -9.25 -24.52 44.33
C ALA A 125 -10.09 -23.55 45.15
N GLY A 126 -10.31 -22.33 44.67
CA GLY A 126 -11.03 -21.25 45.35
C GLY A 126 -10.19 -20.42 46.33
N GLN A 127 -8.87 -20.60 46.37
CA GLN A 127 -7.92 -19.79 47.12
C GLN A 127 -6.95 -19.05 46.16
N GLU A 128 -6.27 -18.01 46.68
CA GLU A 128 -5.31 -17.22 45.91
C GLU A 128 -3.88 -17.23 46.47
N ASP A 129 -3.61 -18.10 47.44
CA ASP A 129 -2.28 -18.25 48.05
C ASP A 129 -1.44 -19.24 47.27
N TRP A 130 -0.67 -18.74 46.29
CA TRP A 130 0.09 -19.54 45.31
C TRP A 130 1.44 -19.98 45.86
N ALA A 131 1.66 -21.29 45.90
CA ALA A 131 2.94 -21.89 46.24
C ALA A 131 3.72 -22.32 44.97
N PRO A 132 5.06 -22.26 44.95
CA PRO A 132 5.84 -22.63 43.80
C PRO A 132 5.85 -24.11 43.53
N LEU A 133 5.97 -24.53 42.26
CA LEU A 133 6.11 -25.88 41.76
C LEU A 133 7.32 -26.00 40.82
N THR A 134 7.90 -27.22 40.79
CA THR A 134 8.85 -27.60 39.75
C THR A 134 8.35 -28.88 39.10
N PHE A 135 8.37 -28.95 37.78
CA PHE A 135 7.87 -30.08 37.05
C PHE A 135 9.00 -31.01 36.56
N GLU A 136 8.76 -32.31 36.69
CA GLU A 136 9.50 -33.38 35.99
C GLU A 136 8.55 -33.95 34.92
N GLY A 137 8.72 -33.54 33.66
CA GLY A 137 7.74 -33.82 32.63
C GLY A 137 6.39 -33.17 32.94
N LYS A 138 5.33 -33.94 33.10
CA LYS A 138 3.99 -33.46 33.43
C LYS A 138 3.64 -33.53 34.92
N VAL A 139 4.54 -33.99 35.72
CA VAL A 139 4.29 -34.28 37.16
C VAL A 139 5.10 -33.29 38.01
N ALA A 140 4.46 -32.74 39.03
CA ALA A 140 5.13 -31.97 40.07
C ALA A 140 4.87 -32.57 41.45
N THR A 141 5.90 -32.66 42.27
CA THR A 141 5.78 -33.05 43.67
C THR A 141 5.45 -31.85 44.52
N ALA A 142 4.40 -31.94 45.36
CA ALA A 142 3.92 -30.83 46.16
C ALA A 142 3.28 -31.34 47.48
N SER A 143 3.23 -30.45 48.46
CA SER A 143 2.51 -30.70 49.73
C SER A 143 1.00 -30.56 49.52
N VAL A 144 0.38 -31.57 48.91
CA VAL A 144 -1.03 -31.57 48.54
C VAL A 144 -1.79 -32.70 49.20
N THR A 145 -3.09 -32.49 49.44
CA THR A 145 -4.00 -33.52 49.96
C THR A 145 -4.58 -34.29 48.79
N SER A 146 -4.38 -35.61 48.79
CA SER A 146 -4.89 -36.51 47.74
C SER A 146 -6.42 -36.39 47.64
N GLY A 147 -6.92 -36.35 46.39
CA GLY A 147 -8.34 -36.21 46.09
C GLY A 147 -8.90 -34.78 46.21
N THR A 148 -8.05 -33.78 46.54
CA THR A 148 -8.43 -32.38 46.58
C THR A 148 -8.06 -31.70 45.25
N ASP A 149 -8.90 -30.79 44.79
CA ASP A 149 -8.65 -30.03 43.57
C ASP A 149 -7.76 -28.81 43.84
N TYR A 150 -6.78 -28.61 42.97
CA TYR A 150 -5.84 -27.49 42.97
C TYR A 150 -5.87 -26.79 41.63
N CYS A 151 -5.81 -25.45 41.64
CA CYS A 151 -5.48 -24.64 40.49
C CYS A 151 -3.96 -24.69 40.30
N VAL A 152 -3.52 -25.11 39.12
CA VAL A 152 -2.09 -25.16 38.75
C VAL A 152 -1.85 -24.24 37.60
N ARG A 153 -0.88 -23.34 37.76
CA ARG A 153 -0.49 -22.36 36.75
C ARG A 153 0.95 -22.62 36.32
N TYR A 154 1.19 -22.77 35.05
CA TYR A 154 2.50 -23.09 34.50
C TYR A 154 2.62 -22.66 33.05
N ASN A 155 3.82 -22.58 32.54
CA ASN A 155 4.06 -22.30 31.12
C ASN A 155 3.97 -23.59 30.32
N ALA A 156 3.12 -23.60 29.28
CA ALA A 156 2.92 -24.75 28.41
C ALA A 156 2.97 -24.39 26.94
N ASN A 157 3.42 -25.32 26.11
CA ASN A 157 3.29 -25.19 24.66
C ASN A 157 1.81 -25.16 24.27
N ASP A 158 1.46 -24.20 23.44
CA ASP A 158 0.11 -24.03 22.90
C ASP A 158 0.22 -23.74 21.40
N ALA A 159 -0.42 -24.60 20.61
CA ALA A 159 -0.45 -24.46 19.15
C ALA A 159 -1.30 -23.28 18.67
N GLY A 160 -2.16 -22.74 19.52
CA GLY A 160 -3.01 -21.58 19.22
C GLY A 160 -2.31 -20.23 19.41
N ILE A 161 -1.08 -20.22 19.92
CA ILE A 161 -0.35 -18.99 20.16
C ILE A 161 0.21 -18.46 18.84
N GLN A 162 0.09 -17.15 18.68
CA GLN A 162 0.81 -16.35 17.71
C GLN A 162 1.65 -15.34 18.49
N GLU A 163 2.92 -15.31 18.24
CA GLU A 163 3.84 -14.39 18.93
C GLU A 163 4.75 -13.66 17.94
N PHE A 164 5.24 -12.51 18.31
CA PHE A 164 6.35 -11.86 17.67
C PHE A 164 7.31 -11.28 18.73
N VAL A 165 8.58 -11.21 18.38
CA VAL A 165 9.60 -10.66 19.27
C VAL A 165 9.73 -9.16 19.00
N VAL A 166 9.64 -8.35 20.03
CA VAL A 166 9.93 -6.91 19.96
C VAL A 166 11.45 -6.73 20.12
N PRO A 167 12.19 -6.35 19.06
CA PRO A 167 13.62 -6.16 19.15
C PRO A 167 13.96 -4.89 19.93
N SER A 168 15.14 -4.84 20.55
CA SER A 168 15.61 -3.61 21.22
C SER A 168 15.96 -2.49 20.23
N ALA A 169 16.30 -2.84 18.99
CA ALA A 169 16.46 -1.90 17.87
C ALA A 169 15.31 -2.11 16.89
N ILE A 170 14.34 -1.21 16.92
CA ILE A 170 13.16 -1.26 16.05
C ILE A 170 13.53 -0.74 14.67
N ILE A 171 13.33 -1.57 13.65
CA ILE A 171 13.45 -1.20 12.24
C ILE A 171 12.15 -1.62 11.56
N PRO A 172 11.21 -0.69 11.34
CA PRO A 172 9.92 -1.01 10.75
C PRO A 172 10.06 -1.70 9.39
N SER A 173 9.17 -2.64 9.12
CA SER A 173 9.17 -3.39 7.87
C SER A 173 8.84 -2.48 6.68
N GLU A 174 9.47 -2.74 5.54
CA GLU A 174 9.13 -2.16 4.26
C GLU A 174 8.19 -3.14 3.50
N VAL A 175 7.10 -2.62 2.97
CA VAL A 175 6.09 -3.41 2.24
C VAL A 175 5.71 -2.73 0.93
N HIS A 176 5.11 -3.49 0.02
CA HIS A 176 4.36 -2.93 -1.10
C HIS A 176 2.90 -2.76 -0.65
N LEU A 177 2.43 -1.52 -0.57
CA LEU A 177 1.10 -1.17 -0.07
C LEU A 177 0.17 -0.80 -1.23
N VAL A 178 -1.00 -1.43 -1.27
CA VAL A 178 -2.06 -1.12 -2.24
C VAL A 178 -3.34 -0.75 -1.49
N MET A 179 -3.85 0.46 -1.75
CA MET A 179 -5.08 0.97 -1.17
C MET A 179 -6.11 1.12 -2.29
N THR A 180 -7.31 0.58 -2.08
CA THR A 180 -8.39 0.60 -3.08
C THR A 180 -9.62 1.26 -2.49
N TYR A 181 -10.08 2.34 -3.10
CA TYR A 181 -11.23 3.12 -2.67
C TYR A 181 -12.36 3.02 -3.70
N PRO A 182 -13.62 2.83 -3.27
CA PRO A 182 -14.74 2.76 -4.19
C PRO A 182 -15.06 4.14 -4.79
N LEU A 183 -15.34 4.15 -6.10
CA LEU A 183 -15.81 5.30 -6.85
C LEU A 183 -17.28 5.14 -7.20
N PHE A 184 -18.05 6.18 -6.97
CA PHE A 184 -19.48 6.24 -7.28
C PHE A 184 -19.75 7.26 -8.39
N ALA A 185 -20.83 7.06 -9.14
CA ALA A 185 -21.23 8.01 -10.18
C ALA A 185 -21.55 9.37 -9.53
N GLY A 186 -20.91 10.43 -10.05
CA GLY A 186 -21.27 11.81 -9.73
C GLY A 186 -22.46 12.21 -10.59
N GLY A 187 -23.65 12.40 -9.97
CA GLY A 187 -24.82 12.94 -10.65
C GLY A 187 -24.87 14.47 -10.55
N THR A 188 -25.71 15.09 -11.40
CA THR A 188 -26.08 16.50 -11.27
C THR A 188 -27.16 16.72 -10.20
N SER A 189 -27.70 15.65 -9.65
CA SER A 189 -28.72 15.64 -8.59
C SER A 189 -28.12 15.08 -7.30
N PRO A 190 -28.44 15.62 -6.11
CA PRO A 190 -27.93 15.15 -4.83
C PRO A 190 -28.65 13.86 -4.37
N GLU A 191 -28.82 12.90 -5.26
CA GLU A 191 -29.37 11.59 -4.91
C GLU A 191 -28.41 10.82 -4.02
N ALA A 192 -28.97 10.06 -3.07
CA ALA A 192 -28.19 9.28 -2.12
C ALA A 192 -27.27 8.29 -2.83
N ILE A 193 -25.99 8.37 -2.54
CA ILE A 193 -25.00 7.40 -3.00
C ILE A 193 -25.34 6.04 -2.36
N SER A 194 -25.57 5.04 -3.18
CA SER A 194 -25.76 3.67 -2.71
C SER A 194 -24.61 2.77 -3.20
N THR A 195 -24.35 1.68 -2.48
CA THR A 195 -23.34 0.69 -2.87
C THR A 195 -23.63 0.04 -4.22
N SER A 196 -24.89 0.05 -4.67
CA SER A 196 -25.31 -0.42 -6.00
C SER A 196 -24.90 0.52 -7.13
N SER A 197 -24.51 1.75 -6.84
CA SER A 197 -24.04 2.75 -7.82
C SER A 197 -22.51 2.85 -7.91
N GLN A 198 -21.75 1.91 -7.31
CA GLN A 198 -20.31 1.86 -7.48
C GLN A 198 -19.96 1.61 -8.95
N VAL A 199 -19.23 2.54 -9.53
CA VAL A 199 -18.87 2.53 -10.97
C VAL A 199 -17.40 2.24 -11.22
N GLY A 200 -16.59 2.21 -10.17
CA GLY A 200 -15.16 1.98 -10.31
C GLY A 200 -14.40 1.99 -9.00
N GLU A 201 -13.10 2.11 -9.11
CA GLU A 201 -12.13 2.10 -8.01
C GLU A 201 -11.04 3.13 -8.25
N LEU A 202 -10.62 3.81 -7.17
CA LEU A 202 -9.36 4.54 -7.11
C LEU A 202 -8.34 3.65 -6.41
N ILE A 203 -7.26 3.34 -7.08
CA ILE A 203 -6.19 2.47 -6.58
C ILE A 203 -4.95 3.32 -6.35
N VAL A 204 -4.46 3.32 -5.12
CA VAL A 204 -3.18 3.92 -4.74
C VAL A 204 -2.19 2.78 -4.53
N ASP A 205 -1.15 2.77 -5.34
CA ASP A 205 -0.16 1.69 -5.42
C ASP A 205 1.20 2.28 -5.03
N ILE A 206 1.69 1.90 -3.85
CA ILE A 206 2.93 2.38 -3.24
C ILE A 206 3.92 1.21 -3.18
N PRO A 207 4.84 1.09 -4.16
CA PRO A 207 5.75 -0.05 -4.24
C PRO A 207 6.65 -0.21 -3.02
N ARG A 208 7.04 0.90 -2.39
CA ARG A 208 7.90 0.92 -1.22
C ARG A 208 7.29 1.78 -0.13
N PHE A 209 6.70 1.15 0.85
CA PHE A 209 6.08 1.82 2.01
C PHE A 209 6.73 1.32 3.29
N GLN A 210 7.23 2.22 4.11
CA GLN A 210 7.81 1.91 5.41
C GLN A 210 6.91 2.41 6.53
N PHE A 211 6.60 1.53 7.47
CA PHE A 211 5.81 1.89 8.65
C PHE A 211 6.59 2.85 9.56
N ALA A 212 5.86 3.65 10.34
CA ALA A 212 6.46 4.69 11.19
C ALA A 212 7.15 4.13 12.45
N GLY A 213 6.94 2.86 12.80
CA GLY A 213 7.50 2.25 14.00
C GLY A 213 6.78 2.60 15.30
N ASN A 214 5.71 3.35 15.22
CA ASN A 214 4.92 3.76 16.38
C ASN A 214 3.76 2.78 16.59
N VAL A 215 3.73 2.11 17.73
CA VAL A 215 2.64 1.23 18.14
C VAL A 215 2.10 1.73 19.47
N GLU A 216 0.82 2.04 19.51
CA GLU A 216 0.10 2.34 20.74
C GLU A 216 -1.08 1.37 20.85
N LEU A 217 -1.13 0.61 21.93
CA LEU A 217 -2.25 -0.24 22.27
C LEU A 217 -2.90 0.33 23.55
N SER A 218 -3.98 1.04 23.37
CA SER A 218 -4.76 1.63 24.47
C SER A 218 -6.08 0.89 24.63
N LEU A 219 -6.32 0.37 25.82
CA LEU A 219 -7.54 -0.35 26.17
C LEU A 219 -8.31 0.47 27.22
N THR A 220 -9.57 0.73 26.95
CA THR A 220 -10.47 1.40 27.91
C THR A 220 -11.63 0.48 28.29
N SER A 221 -12.19 0.66 29.46
CA SER A 221 -13.30 -0.16 29.96
C SER A 221 -14.59 -0.03 29.13
N SER A 222 -14.70 1.00 28.29
CA SER A 222 -15.90 1.33 27.53
C SER A 222 -15.71 1.38 26.01
N GLY A 223 -14.51 1.06 25.50
CA GLY A 223 -14.20 1.14 24.08
C GLY A 223 -13.45 -0.08 23.56
N ALA A 224 -13.67 -0.42 22.30
CA ALA A 224 -12.83 -1.37 21.59
C ALA A 224 -11.52 -0.70 21.18
N ALA A 225 -10.41 -1.44 21.27
CA ALA A 225 -9.15 -0.97 20.72
C ALA A 225 -9.20 -0.97 19.21
N THR A 226 -8.65 0.06 18.59
CA THR A 226 -8.41 0.15 17.14
C THR A 226 -6.93 -0.07 16.85
N SER A 227 -6.62 -0.57 15.68
CA SER A 227 -5.26 -0.73 15.21
C SER A 227 -4.92 0.40 14.25
N ASN A 228 -3.94 1.22 14.62
CA ASN A 228 -3.47 2.32 13.80
C ASN A 228 -2.18 1.93 13.07
N LEU A 229 -2.14 2.22 11.79
CA LEU A 229 -1.00 2.04 10.91
C LEU A 229 -0.69 3.37 10.24
N SER A 230 0.52 3.84 10.39
CA SER A 230 1.01 5.03 9.70
C SER A 230 2.39 4.76 9.11
N GLY A 231 2.76 5.52 8.10
CA GLY A 231 4.07 5.41 7.50
C GLY A 231 4.22 6.29 6.28
N SER A 232 5.38 6.18 5.66
CA SER A 232 5.76 7.01 4.52
C SER A 232 6.24 6.16 3.35
N ALA A 233 5.96 6.61 2.15
CA ALA A 233 6.48 6.02 0.94
C ALA A 233 7.96 6.33 0.78
N LEU A 234 8.74 5.34 0.35
CA LEU A 234 10.13 5.49 -0.04
C LEU A 234 10.23 5.62 -1.57
N ALA A 235 11.14 6.46 -2.05
CA ALA A 235 11.33 6.62 -3.48
C ALA A 235 11.80 5.34 -4.14
N SER A 236 11.16 4.97 -5.24
CA SER A 236 11.55 3.87 -6.12
C SER A 236 12.16 4.45 -7.39
N TYR A 237 13.32 3.94 -7.78
CA TYR A 237 14.02 4.32 -9.00
C TYR A 237 13.85 3.21 -10.03
N THR A 238 13.37 3.56 -11.22
CA THR A 238 13.11 2.58 -12.31
C THR A 238 14.32 2.36 -13.19
N THR A 239 15.25 3.31 -13.19
CA THR A 239 16.48 3.23 -14.02
C THR A 239 17.69 3.65 -13.18
N ALA A 240 18.86 3.09 -13.51
CA ALA A 240 20.14 3.48 -12.91
C ALA A 240 20.67 4.83 -13.46
N ASN A 241 19.84 5.62 -14.14
CA ASN A 241 20.25 6.91 -14.69
C ASN A 241 20.25 7.99 -13.60
N CYS A 242 21.30 8.81 -13.59
CA CYS A 242 21.48 9.92 -12.65
C CYS A 242 20.36 11.00 -12.71
N ASN A 243 19.52 10.99 -13.74
CA ASN A 243 18.41 11.92 -13.94
C ASN A 243 17.04 11.32 -13.53
N ASP A 244 16.99 10.11 -12.97
CA ASP A 244 15.77 9.52 -12.45
C ASP A 244 15.49 10.13 -11.06
N MET A 245 14.43 10.93 -10.97
CA MET A 245 14.02 11.56 -9.70
C MET A 245 13.28 10.58 -8.79
N GLY A 246 13.05 9.34 -9.24
CA GLY A 246 12.29 8.34 -8.50
C GLY A 246 10.79 8.65 -8.43
N THR A 247 10.03 7.70 -7.95
CA THR A 247 8.59 7.83 -7.72
C THR A 247 8.22 7.21 -6.38
N TYR A 248 7.26 7.80 -5.66
CA TYR A 248 6.72 7.24 -4.43
C TYR A 248 5.64 6.18 -4.69
N GLY A 249 4.90 6.33 -5.79
CA GLY A 249 3.82 5.42 -6.13
C GLY A 249 2.99 5.93 -7.31
N THR A 250 1.90 5.24 -7.60
CA THR A 250 0.96 5.59 -8.66
C THR A 250 -0.47 5.63 -8.13
N VAL A 251 -1.24 6.60 -8.62
CA VAL A 251 -2.68 6.68 -8.37
C VAL A 251 -3.39 6.34 -9.67
N LYS A 252 -4.21 5.30 -9.64
CA LYS A 252 -4.90 4.74 -10.81
C LYS A 252 -6.41 4.83 -10.61
N GLN A 253 -7.13 5.24 -11.63
CA GLN A 253 -8.59 5.19 -11.67
C GLN A 253 -9.03 4.06 -12.60
N LYS A 254 -9.85 3.14 -12.10
CA LYS A 254 -10.42 2.04 -12.86
C LYS A 254 -11.94 2.19 -12.87
N ILE A 255 -12.57 2.18 -14.05
CA ILE A 255 -14.01 2.24 -14.22
C ILE A 255 -14.51 0.87 -14.71
N TYR A 256 -15.56 0.37 -14.08
CA TYR A 256 -16.13 -0.93 -14.41
C TYR A 256 -16.94 -0.85 -15.72
N GLY A 257 -16.66 -1.76 -16.64
CA GLY A 257 -17.35 -1.83 -17.93
C GLY A 257 -17.16 -0.62 -18.87
N GLY A 258 -16.39 0.38 -18.44
CA GLY A 258 -16.05 1.55 -19.24
C GLY A 258 -14.77 1.33 -20.05
N ASN A 259 -14.72 1.97 -21.22
CA ASN A 259 -13.51 2.04 -22.02
C ASN A 259 -12.80 3.37 -21.75
N TRP A 260 -11.50 3.38 -21.77
CA TRP A 260 -10.68 4.58 -21.56
C TRP A 260 -11.03 5.74 -22.52
N TYR A 261 -11.62 5.40 -23.67
CA TYR A 261 -11.94 6.35 -24.73
C TYR A 261 -13.43 6.79 -24.76
N ASP A 262 -14.28 6.33 -23.84
CA ASP A 262 -15.73 6.61 -23.88
C ASP A 262 -16.01 8.12 -23.86
N ASP A 263 -15.36 8.86 -22.98
CA ASP A 263 -15.48 10.32 -22.85
C ASP A 263 -14.50 11.11 -23.75
N LEU A 264 -13.71 10.41 -24.58
CA LEU A 264 -12.73 11.05 -25.47
C LEU A 264 -13.46 11.74 -26.62
N THR A 265 -13.29 13.06 -26.71
CA THR A 265 -13.90 13.89 -27.75
C THR A 265 -12.99 14.12 -28.95
N THR A 266 -11.71 14.37 -28.70
CA THR A 266 -10.72 14.61 -29.74
C THR A 266 -9.30 14.35 -29.20
N ILE A 267 -8.32 14.36 -30.08
CA ILE A 267 -6.91 14.28 -29.74
C ILE A 267 -6.13 15.42 -30.38
N ALA A 268 -5.02 15.81 -29.75
CA ALA A 268 -4.11 16.83 -30.26
C ALA A 268 -2.65 16.41 -30.02
N VAL A 269 -1.74 16.88 -30.86
CA VAL A 269 -0.30 16.69 -30.63
C VAL A 269 0.25 17.88 -29.84
N ASP A 270 0.97 17.59 -28.76
CA ASP A 270 1.62 18.62 -27.95
C ASP A 270 2.66 19.38 -28.77
N GLY A 271 2.54 20.72 -28.80
CA GLY A 271 3.35 21.60 -29.61
C GLY A 271 2.92 21.74 -31.08
N GLY A 272 1.88 21.02 -31.55
CA GLY A 272 1.35 21.15 -32.90
C GLY A 272 2.36 20.80 -34.00
N ASN A 273 2.30 21.52 -35.13
CA ASN A 273 3.24 21.34 -36.25
C ASN A 273 4.68 21.68 -35.83
N PHE A 274 5.65 20.95 -36.36
CA PHE A 274 7.05 21.13 -35.96
C PHE A 274 8.03 20.88 -37.11
N SER A 275 9.28 21.33 -36.91
CA SER A 275 10.39 21.06 -37.81
C SER A 275 11.43 20.17 -37.14
N ILE A 276 12.06 19.29 -37.90
CA ILE A 276 13.20 18.45 -37.48
C ILE A 276 14.27 18.50 -38.56
N ALA A 277 15.54 18.34 -38.16
CA ALA A 277 16.63 18.20 -39.11
C ALA A 277 16.59 16.81 -39.78
N ASN A 278 17.19 16.71 -40.96
CA ASN A 278 17.38 15.42 -41.60
C ASN A 278 18.23 14.48 -40.73
N GLY A 279 17.79 13.25 -40.53
CA GLY A 279 18.35 12.26 -39.62
C GLY A 279 17.94 12.42 -38.15
N ALA A 280 17.29 13.51 -37.75
CA ALA A 280 16.83 13.73 -36.39
C ALA A 280 15.54 12.98 -36.11
N THR A 281 15.27 12.72 -34.80
CA THR A 281 14.07 12.05 -34.35
C THR A 281 13.31 12.86 -33.30
N LYS A 282 11.99 12.74 -33.29
CA LYS A 282 11.12 13.35 -32.25
C LYS A 282 10.01 12.38 -31.89
N LYS A 283 9.87 12.07 -30.59
CA LYS A 283 8.73 11.29 -30.08
C LYS A 283 7.53 12.22 -29.91
N LEU A 284 6.40 11.83 -30.50
CA LEU A 284 5.15 12.55 -30.38
C LEU A 284 4.55 12.31 -28.99
N LYS A 285 4.08 13.39 -28.35
CA LYS A 285 3.25 13.38 -27.18
C LYS A 285 1.84 13.76 -27.58
N VAL A 286 0.91 12.81 -27.48
CA VAL A 286 -0.48 12.99 -27.91
C VAL A 286 -1.35 13.22 -26.66
N ILE A 287 -2.16 14.26 -26.71
CA ILE A 287 -3.06 14.66 -25.64
C ILE A 287 -4.48 14.28 -26.04
N GLY A 288 -5.13 13.46 -25.24
CA GLY A 288 -6.56 13.19 -25.35
C GLY A 288 -7.34 14.31 -24.64
N ILE A 289 -8.36 14.80 -25.31
CA ILE A 289 -9.31 15.80 -24.79
C ILE A 289 -10.61 15.06 -24.50
N PHE A 290 -10.92 14.96 -23.21
CA PHE A 290 -12.12 14.27 -22.70
C PHE A 290 -13.16 15.32 -22.30
N LYS A 291 -14.40 14.91 -22.07
CA LYS A 291 -15.50 15.81 -21.67
C LYS A 291 -15.14 16.72 -20.48
N ASN A 292 -14.40 16.21 -19.51
CA ASN A 292 -14.09 16.89 -18.25
C ASN A 292 -12.57 17.00 -17.99
N GLY A 293 -11.74 17.13 -19.01
CA GLY A 293 -10.30 17.29 -18.82
C GLY A 293 -9.45 16.76 -19.95
N THR A 294 -8.15 16.79 -19.76
CA THR A 294 -7.16 16.31 -20.74
C THR A 294 -6.23 15.28 -20.09
N GLY A 295 -5.67 14.38 -20.90
CA GLY A 295 -4.68 13.40 -20.44
C GLY A 295 -3.73 13.04 -21.57
N VAL A 296 -2.49 12.67 -21.23
CA VAL A 296 -1.53 12.16 -22.22
C VAL A 296 -1.92 10.73 -22.57
N LEU A 297 -2.04 10.45 -23.85
CA LEU A 297 -2.35 9.11 -24.34
C LEU A 297 -1.06 8.29 -24.50
N ASP A 298 -1.15 7.02 -24.14
CA ASP A 298 -0.09 6.07 -24.46
C ASP A 298 -0.08 5.81 -25.97
N ASN A 299 1.09 5.93 -26.58
CA ASN A 299 1.26 5.74 -28.02
C ASN A 299 0.89 4.34 -28.48
N SER A 300 0.90 3.32 -27.61
CA SER A 300 0.41 1.96 -27.92
C SER A 300 -1.10 1.89 -28.21
N LYS A 301 -1.85 2.93 -27.83
CA LYS A 301 -3.30 3.07 -28.11
C LYS A 301 -3.59 3.85 -29.40
N LEU A 302 -2.54 4.19 -30.13
CA LEU A 302 -2.61 5.05 -31.30
C LEU A 302 -1.99 4.36 -32.54
N THR A 303 -2.57 4.65 -33.68
CA THR A 303 -2.01 4.26 -34.99
C THR A 303 -1.47 5.51 -35.67
N PHE A 304 -0.24 5.43 -36.15
CA PHE A 304 0.48 6.52 -36.80
C PHE A 304 0.70 6.20 -38.26
N THR A 305 0.45 7.15 -39.16
CA THR A 305 0.68 7.00 -40.61
C THR A 305 1.29 8.28 -41.17
N SER A 306 2.37 8.17 -41.97
CA SER A 306 2.94 9.29 -42.67
C SER A 306 2.40 9.38 -44.09
N SER A 307 2.07 10.60 -44.53
CA SER A 307 1.69 10.88 -45.94
C SER A 307 2.87 10.77 -46.91
N ALA A 308 4.10 10.91 -46.40
CA ALA A 308 5.34 10.85 -47.21
C ALA A 308 6.47 10.25 -46.33
N SER A 309 6.51 8.92 -46.20
CA SER A 309 7.49 8.21 -45.38
C SER A 309 8.93 8.37 -45.84
N SER A 310 9.15 8.68 -47.12
CA SER A 310 10.45 9.04 -47.67
C SER A 310 10.96 10.41 -47.22
N THR A 311 10.08 11.31 -46.79
CA THR A 311 10.43 12.63 -46.24
C THR A 311 10.49 12.57 -44.71
N ALA A 312 9.42 12.07 -44.05
CA ALA A 312 9.37 11.87 -42.61
C ALA A 312 8.65 10.53 -42.35
N SER A 313 9.35 9.57 -41.80
CA SER A 313 8.76 8.30 -41.34
C SER A 313 8.26 8.41 -39.90
N VAL A 314 7.33 7.55 -39.53
CA VAL A 314 6.82 7.43 -38.12
C VAL A 314 6.75 5.96 -37.72
N SER A 315 7.20 5.65 -36.52
CA SER A 315 7.10 4.30 -35.95
C SER A 315 5.78 4.11 -35.17
N ASN A 316 5.41 2.85 -34.88
CA ASN A 316 4.27 2.52 -34.02
C ASN A 316 4.40 3.06 -32.61
N ALA A 317 5.61 3.39 -32.16
CA ALA A 317 5.85 4.05 -30.87
C ALA A 317 5.68 5.58 -30.94
N GLY A 318 5.26 6.13 -32.09
CA GLY A 318 5.07 7.56 -32.31
C GLY A 318 6.37 8.34 -32.42
N VAL A 319 7.48 7.69 -32.83
CA VAL A 319 8.75 8.37 -33.09
C VAL A 319 8.81 8.75 -34.56
N VAL A 320 8.85 10.05 -34.83
CA VAL A 320 9.03 10.62 -36.19
C VAL A 320 10.52 10.77 -36.48
N THR A 321 10.95 10.35 -37.67
CA THR A 321 12.33 10.47 -38.16
C THR A 321 12.34 11.26 -39.47
N GLY A 322 13.12 12.34 -39.53
CA GLY A 322 13.37 13.07 -40.77
C GLY A 322 14.26 12.25 -41.69
N ALA A 323 13.79 11.93 -42.91
CA ALA A 323 14.52 11.10 -43.86
C ALA A 323 15.04 11.88 -45.09
N ALA A 324 14.33 12.94 -45.50
CA ALA A 324 14.76 13.84 -46.59
C ALA A 324 14.09 15.22 -46.40
N THR A 325 14.73 16.27 -46.89
CA THR A 325 14.19 17.65 -46.83
C THR A 325 12.83 17.74 -47.55
N GLY A 326 11.85 18.36 -46.88
CA GLY A 326 10.48 18.47 -47.41
C GLY A 326 9.45 18.50 -46.29
N SER A 327 8.20 18.32 -46.65
CA SER A 327 7.09 18.30 -45.70
C SER A 327 6.28 17.01 -45.77
N ALA A 328 5.83 16.52 -44.64
CA ALA A 328 4.95 15.36 -44.52
C ALA A 328 3.89 15.63 -43.45
N ASN A 329 2.74 14.99 -43.57
CA ASN A 329 1.70 14.99 -42.56
C ASN A 329 1.69 13.62 -41.87
N ILE A 330 1.72 13.63 -40.55
CA ILE A 330 1.53 12.44 -39.74
C ILE A 330 0.09 12.40 -39.27
N THR A 331 -0.67 11.43 -39.71
CA THR A 331 -2.04 11.14 -39.25
C THR A 331 -1.97 10.23 -38.03
N ILE A 332 -2.74 10.56 -37.01
CA ILE A 332 -2.80 9.86 -35.74
C ILE A 332 -4.26 9.48 -35.49
N ILE A 333 -4.50 8.20 -35.29
CA ILE A 333 -5.86 7.65 -35.10
C ILE A 333 -5.88 6.87 -33.80
N VAL A 334 -6.94 7.04 -33.00
CA VAL A 334 -7.17 6.21 -31.81
C VAL A 334 -7.57 4.80 -32.26
N THR A 335 -6.76 3.80 -31.89
CA THR A 335 -6.93 2.41 -32.38
C THR A 335 -8.30 1.85 -32.04
N ASP A 336 -8.75 2.07 -30.80
CA ASP A 336 -10.04 1.54 -30.28
C ASP A 336 -11.25 2.45 -30.61
N LYS A 337 -11.01 3.67 -31.14
CA LYS A 337 -12.03 4.65 -31.53
C LYS A 337 -11.62 5.40 -32.79
N THR A 338 -11.65 4.74 -33.92
CA THR A 338 -11.12 5.24 -35.22
C THR A 338 -11.79 6.53 -35.71
N SER A 339 -12.96 6.88 -35.17
CA SER A 339 -13.61 8.18 -35.44
C SER A 339 -12.88 9.37 -34.82
N VAL A 340 -11.96 9.13 -33.88
CA VAL A 340 -11.14 10.17 -33.25
C VAL A 340 -9.73 10.12 -33.86
N ALA A 341 -9.41 11.16 -34.63
CA ALA A 341 -8.14 11.28 -35.33
C ALA A 341 -7.66 12.75 -35.32
N THR A 342 -6.38 12.93 -35.50
CA THR A 342 -5.75 14.23 -35.73
C THR A 342 -4.60 14.10 -36.72
N MET A 343 -4.09 15.23 -37.16
CA MET A 343 -2.97 15.31 -38.10
C MET A 343 -2.00 16.40 -37.65
N VAL A 344 -0.71 16.12 -37.77
CA VAL A 344 0.36 17.08 -37.49
C VAL A 344 1.30 17.21 -38.71
N GLY A 345 1.60 18.43 -39.08
CA GLY A 345 2.56 18.74 -40.13
C GLY A 345 3.99 18.69 -39.60
N VAL A 346 4.86 18.01 -40.37
CA VAL A 346 6.28 17.90 -40.07
C VAL A 346 7.06 18.47 -41.24
N THR A 347 7.96 19.42 -40.98
CA THR A 347 8.92 19.95 -41.98
C THR A 347 10.31 19.41 -41.66
N VAL A 348 10.91 18.71 -42.60
CA VAL A 348 12.30 18.26 -42.50
C VAL A 348 13.20 19.28 -43.16
N THR A 349 14.12 19.82 -42.37
CA THR A 349 15.14 20.79 -42.84
C THR A 349 16.46 20.08 -43.17
N ALA A 350 17.32 20.78 -43.85
CA ALA A 350 18.64 20.23 -44.22
C ALA A 350 19.51 19.95 -42.99
#